data_8e618e237a297e4a14f191ee86b610ec
#
_entry.id   8e618e237a297e4a14f191ee86b610ec
#
_cell.length_a   1.000
_cell.length_b   1.000
_cell.length_c   1.000
_cell.angle_alpha   90.00
_cell.angle_beta   90.00
_cell.angle_gamma   90.00
#
_symmetry.space_group_name_H-M   'P 1'
#
loop_
_entity.id
_entity.type
_entity.pdbx_description
1 polymer ?
#
loop_
_entity_poly.entity_id
_entity_poly.type
_entity_poly.pdbx_seq_one_letter_code
_entity_poly.pdbx_strand_id
1 'polypeptide(L)' 'MKNTKKPARGRKFNEGSVVKSLRESDDGATGVVISMSKKKNGWVYTVFFDGAYKAVVRNEEELEEF' A
#
# COMPACT_ATOMS: atom_id res chain seq x y z
N MET A 1 -7.04 -7.01 -21.68
CA MET A 1 -6.64 -6.76 -21.07
C MET A 1 -6.31 -6.44 -20.42
N LYS A 2 -5.97 -6.47 -20.05
CA LYS A 2 -5.66 -6.14 -19.22
C LYS A 2 -4.94 -5.41 -19.08
N ASN A 3 -4.79 -4.76 -19.26
CA ASN A 3 -4.10 -4.02 -19.01
C ASN A 3 -3.84 -3.44 -18.08
N THR A 4 -3.84 -3.76 -17.61
CA THR A 4 -3.65 -3.25 -16.33
C THR A 4 -2.23 -2.97 -16.05
N LYS A 5 -1.96 -1.93 -15.33
CA LYS A 5 -0.64 -1.57 -14.93
C LYS A 5 -0.11 -2.54 -13.92
N LYS A 6 1.03 -3.12 -14.18
CA LYS A 6 1.66 -4.02 -13.21
C LYS A 6 2.66 -3.27 -12.36
N PRO A 7 2.81 -3.64 -11.08
CA PRO A 7 3.84 -3.04 -10.25
C PRO A 7 5.23 -3.34 -10.80
N ALA A 8 6.18 -2.49 -10.46
CA ALA A 8 7.55 -2.74 -10.83
C ALA A 8 8.02 -4.03 -10.19
N ARG A 9 9.08 -4.60 -10.79
CA ARG A 9 9.63 -5.85 -10.31
C ARG A 9 9.99 -5.73 -8.83
N GLY A 10 9.59 -6.71 -8.05
CA GLY A 10 9.88 -6.74 -6.63
C GLY A 10 8.95 -5.90 -5.79
N ARG A 11 7.95 -5.32 -6.40
CA ARG A 11 7.00 -4.45 -5.70
C ARG A 11 5.60 -4.98 -5.95
N LYS A 12 4.81 -5.07 -4.89
CA LYS A 12 3.46 -5.62 -5.00
C LYS A 12 2.41 -4.60 -5.40
N PHE A 13 2.64 -3.34 -5.08
CA PHE A 13 1.60 -2.33 -5.28
C PHE A 13 2.15 -1.15 -6.04
N ASN A 14 1.25 -0.42 -6.68
CA ASN A 14 1.56 0.81 -7.40
C ASN A 14 0.85 1.96 -6.75
N GLU A 15 1.28 3.15 -7.13
CA GLU A 15 0.54 4.35 -6.83
C GLU A 15 -0.90 4.18 -7.34
N GLY A 16 -1.86 4.44 -6.49
CA GLY A 16 -3.27 4.25 -6.84
C GLY A 16 -3.84 2.90 -6.49
N SER A 17 -3.00 1.96 -6.08
CA SER A 17 -3.51 0.65 -5.66
C SER A 17 -4.37 0.79 -4.42
N VAL A 18 -5.45 0.02 -4.37
CA VAL A 18 -6.30 -0.04 -3.18
C VAL A 18 -5.83 -1.20 -2.35
N VAL A 19 -5.53 -0.93 -1.09
CA VAL A 19 -4.94 -1.94 -0.21
C VAL A 19 -5.69 -1.98 1.11
N LYS A 20 -5.50 -3.08 1.81
CA LYS A 20 -6.06 -3.27 3.14
C LYS A 20 -4.91 -3.51 4.10
N SER A 21 -4.99 -2.89 5.27
CA SER A 21 -3.96 -3.08 6.29
C SER A 21 -4.12 -4.43 6.95
N LEU A 22 -3.00 -5.12 7.14
CA LEU A 22 -2.97 -6.38 7.88
C LEU A 22 -2.59 -6.14 9.33
N ARG A 23 -2.31 -4.91 9.70
CA ARG A 23 -1.97 -4.60 11.08
C ARG A 23 -3.22 -4.59 11.94
N GLU A 24 -3.11 -5.25 13.07
CA GLU A 24 -4.22 -5.31 14.00
C GLU A 24 -4.64 -3.92 14.45
N SER A 25 -3.65 -3.05 14.68
CA SER A 25 -3.95 -1.71 15.15
C SER A 25 -4.70 -0.85 14.13
N ASP A 26 -4.67 -1.25 12.87
CA ASP A 26 -5.37 -0.51 11.82
C ASP A 26 -6.80 -1.03 11.63
N ASP A 27 -7.16 -2.10 12.31
CA ASP A 27 -8.53 -2.61 12.37
C ASP A 27 -9.15 -2.82 10.99
N GLY A 28 -8.38 -3.43 10.09
CA GLY A 28 -8.91 -3.75 8.76
C GLY A 28 -9.10 -2.57 7.85
N ALA A 29 -8.46 -1.45 8.14
CA ALA A 29 -8.63 -0.25 7.33
C ALA A 29 -8.19 -0.48 5.90
N THR A 30 -8.90 0.15 4.97
CA THR A 30 -8.54 0.12 3.56
C THR A 30 -8.18 1.53 3.11
N GLY A 31 -7.37 1.61 2.07
CA GLY A 31 -6.95 2.91 1.59
C GLY A 31 -6.25 2.81 0.26
N VAL A 32 -5.65 3.91 -0.14
CA VAL A 32 -5.03 4.05 -1.46
C VAL A 32 -3.55 4.36 -1.27
N VAL A 33 -2.71 3.69 -2.06
CA VAL A 33 -1.28 3.98 -2.07
C VAL A 33 -1.06 5.29 -2.82
N ILE A 34 -0.42 6.25 -2.18
CA ILE A 34 -0.16 7.54 -2.82
C ILE A 34 1.31 7.72 -3.19
N SER A 35 2.20 6.96 -2.58
CA SER A 35 3.60 6.95 -3.01
C SER A 35 4.27 5.73 -2.41
N MET A 36 5.49 5.47 -2.86
CA MET A 36 6.23 4.33 -2.35
C MET A 36 7.72 4.62 -2.43
N SER A 37 8.49 3.86 -1.66
CA SER A 37 9.91 4.07 -1.60
C SER A 37 10.59 2.73 -1.35
N LYS A 38 11.74 2.53 -1.99
CA LYS A 38 12.52 1.32 -1.78
C LYS A 38 13.45 1.52 -0.60
N LYS A 39 13.38 0.62 0.35
CA LYS A 39 14.25 0.65 1.52
C LYS A 39 15.15 -0.56 1.51
N LYS A 40 16.08 -0.59 2.46
CA LYS A 40 17.02 -1.68 2.58
C LYS A 40 16.31 -3.03 2.72
N ASN A 41 15.22 -3.06 3.47
CA ASN A 41 14.50 -4.29 3.74
C ASN A 41 13.31 -4.52 2.83
N GLY A 42 13.15 -3.70 1.80
CA GLY A 42 12.05 -3.86 0.87
C GLY A 42 11.32 -2.57 0.63
N TRP A 43 10.12 -2.69 0.08
CA TRP A 43 9.34 -1.53 -0.28
C TRP A 43 8.47 -1.07 0.88
N VAL A 44 8.33 0.24 0.99
CA VAL A 44 7.36 0.83 1.93
C VAL A 44 6.43 1.71 1.12
N TYR A 45 5.22 1.86 1.63
CA TYR A 45 4.18 2.56 0.91
C TYR A 45 3.56 3.61 1.81
N THR A 46 3.31 4.78 1.24
CA THR A 46 2.53 5.79 1.92
C THR A 46 1.08 5.58 1.52
N VAL A 47 0.23 5.35 2.50
CA VAL A 47 -1.16 4.96 2.26
C VAL A 47 -2.07 5.96 2.95
N PHE A 48 -3.11 6.36 2.24
CA PHE A 48 -4.14 7.20 2.82
C PHE A 48 -5.35 6.31 3.06
N PHE A 49 -5.56 5.95 4.32
CA PHE A 49 -6.66 5.07 4.68
C PHE A 49 -7.98 5.84 4.73
N ASP A 50 -9.08 5.13 4.44
CA ASP A 50 -10.40 5.71 4.49
C ASP A 50 -10.68 6.23 5.89
N GLY A 51 -11.19 7.44 5.97
CA GLY A 51 -11.52 8.03 7.24
C GLY A 51 -10.37 8.68 7.97
N ALA A 52 -9.16 8.53 7.46
CA ALA A 52 -8.00 9.15 8.08
C ALA A 52 -7.87 10.59 7.61
N TYR A 53 -7.18 11.38 8.39
CA TYR A 53 -6.94 12.76 7.97
C TYR A 53 -5.49 13.01 7.61
N LYS A 54 -4.68 11.96 7.58
CA LYS A 54 -3.32 12.07 7.06
C LYS A 54 -2.85 10.70 6.62
N ALA A 55 -1.89 10.70 5.70
CA ALA A 55 -1.34 9.46 5.19
C ALA A 55 -0.33 8.89 6.19
N VAL A 56 -0.13 7.59 6.10
CA VAL A 56 0.83 6.90 6.97
C VAL A 56 1.67 5.97 6.11
N VAL A 57 2.80 5.56 6.65
CA VAL A 57 3.73 4.68 5.95
C VAL A 57 3.55 3.26 6.48
N ARG A 58 3.49 2.30 5.54
CA ARG A 58 3.36 0.89 5.90
C ARG A 58 4.33 0.06 5.08
N ASN A 59 4.87 -0.98 5.69
CA ASN A 59 5.73 -1.93 4.97
C ASN A 59 4.87 -2.79 4.06
N GLU A 60 5.50 -3.30 3.01
CA GLU A 60 4.79 -4.11 2.03
C GLU A 60 4.09 -5.29 2.67
N GLU A 61 4.74 -5.92 3.64
CA GLU A 61 4.16 -7.10 4.28
C GLU A 61 3.01 -6.77 5.21
N GLU A 62 2.79 -5.50 5.48
CA GLU A 62 1.69 -5.08 6.33
C GLU A 62 0.43 -4.76 5.53
N LEU A 63 0.46 -4.98 4.23
CA LEU A 63 -0.64 -4.64 3.34
C LEU A 63 -0.98 -5.83 2.45
N GLU A 64 -2.22 -5.86 2.02
CA GLU A 64 -2.63 -6.79 0.98
C GLU A 64 -3.51 -6.05 0.00
N GLU A 65 -3.61 -6.58 -1.20
CA GLU A 65 -4.46 -6.00 -2.21
C GLU A 65 -5.92 -6.13 -1.77
N PHE A 66 -6.69 -5.09 -1.97
CA PHE A 66 -8.08 -5.10 -1.53
C PHE A 66 -9.06 -5.38 -2.69
#